data_f1fd8c7667cc1545d778ba0ba306d9be
#
_entry.id   f1fd8c7667cc1545d778ba0ba306d9be
#
_cell.length_a   1.000
_cell.length_b   1.000
_cell.length_c   1.000
_cell.angle_alpha   90.00
_cell.angle_beta   90.00
_cell.angle_gamma   90.00
#
_symmetry.space_group_name_H-M   'P 1'
#
loop_
_entity.id
_entity.type
_entity.pdbx_description
1 polymer ?
#
loop_
_entity_poly.entity_id
_entity_poly.type
_entity_poly.pdbx_seq_one_letter_code
_entity_poly.pdbx_strand_id
1 'polypeptide(L)'
;MNFTAKDVQALREKTGAGMMDCKKALTETDGDMDKAVDVLREKGLASAAKKAGRVAAEGVVVAYYDEANKVASMVEVNCETDFVAKNEKFVDLQIRLLSLLRKRIRQMLTLSLL
;
A
#
# COMPACT_ATOMS: atom_id res chain seq x y z
N MET A 1 19.69 -23.14 8.92
CA MET A 1 18.74 -22.05 8.67
C MET A 1 18.31 -21.48 10.01
N ASN A 2 18.53 -20.21 10.24
CA ASN A 2 18.23 -19.57 11.55
C ASN A 2 16.78 -19.07 11.67
N PHE A 3 15.83 -19.63 10.92
CA PHE A 3 14.42 -19.28 10.96
C PHE A 3 13.51 -20.50 10.79
N THR A 4 12.29 -20.40 11.26
CA THR A 4 11.27 -21.45 11.23
C THR A 4 10.16 -21.14 10.23
N ALA A 5 9.27 -22.10 9.97
CA ALA A 5 8.07 -21.87 9.17
C ALA A 5 7.14 -20.81 9.81
N LYS A 6 7.15 -20.69 11.14
CA LYS A 6 6.38 -19.64 11.85
C LYS A 6 6.92 -18.24 11.55
N ASP A 7 8.24 -18.10 11.43
CA ASP A 7 8.86 -16.81 11.09
C ASP A 7 8.50 -16.39 9.65
N VAL A 8 8.47 -17.34 8.72
CA VAL A 8 8.02 -17.09 7.35
C VAL A 8 6.56 -16.63 7.31
N GLN A 9 5.70 -17.28 8.11
CA GLN A 9 4.29 -16.90 8.21
C GLN A 9 4.13 -15.51 8.85
N ALA A 10 4.84 -15.23 9.93
CA ALA A 10 4.82 -13.92 10.59
C ALA A 10 5.28 -12.79 9.64
N LEU A 11 6.35 -13.03 8.86
CA LEU A 11 6.83 -12.08 7.87
C LEU A 11 5.79 -11.83 6.77
N ARG A 12 5.10 -12.89 6.32
CA ARG A 12 4.02 -12.77 5.35
C ARG A 12 2.85 -11.95 5.89
N GLU A 13 2.42 -12.19 7.11
CA GLU A 13 1.34 -11.43 7.76
C GLU A 13 1.71 -9.95 7.91
N LYS A 14 2.97 -9.66 8.27
CA LYS A 14 3.48 -8.30 8.42
C LYS A 14 3.61 -7.55 7.09
N THR A 15 3.97 -8.22 6.01
CA THR A 15 4.33 -7.57 4.72
C THR A 15 3.32 -7.78 3.61
N GLY A 16 2.48 -8.80 3.69
CA GLY A 16 1.59 -9.22 2.61
C GLY A 16 2.31 -9.86 1.40
N ALA A 17 3.63 -10.08 1.49
CA ALA A 17 4.42 -10.69 0.41
C ALA A 17 4.11 -12.18 0.25
N GLY A 18 4.47 -12.74 -0.90
CA GLY A 18 4.33 -14.17 -1.17
C GLY A 18 5.19 -15.04 -0.25
N MET A 19 4.72 -16.25 0.09
CA MET A 19 5.43 -17.18 1.01
C MET A 19 6.87 -17.46 0.57
N MET A 20 7.08 -17.66 -0.74
CA MET A 20 8.42 -17.93 -1.28
C MET A 20 9.34 -16.72 -1.21
N ASP A 21 8.80 -15.51 -1.39
CA ASP A 21 9.58 -14.27 -1.28
C ASP A 21 9.97 -14.02 0.18
N CYS A 22 9.07 -14.27 1.13
CA CYS A 22 9.37 -14.21 2.55
C CYS A 22 10.48 -15.21 2.94
N LYS A 23 10.39 -16.45 2.46
CA LYS A 23 11.44 -17.46 2.70
C LYS A 23 12.78 -17.04 2.15
N LYS A 24 12.82 -16.51 0.92
CA LYS A 24 14.05 -15.99 0.30
C LYS A 24 14.64 -14.83 1.08
N ALA A 25 13.80 -13.87 1.48
CA ALA A 25 14.25 -12.72 2.26
C ALA A 25 14.85 -13.14 3.61
N LEU A 26 14.22 -14.07 4.34
CA LEU A 26 14.78 -14.61 5.59
C LEU A 26 16.08 -15.41 5.35
N THR A 27 16.20 -16.10 4.25
CA THR A 27 17.45 -16.79 3.89
C THR A 27 18.57 -15.78 3.62
N GLU A 28 18.31 -14.72 2.87
CA GLU A 28 19.27 -13.66 2.55
C GLU A 28 19.72 -12.87 3.81
N THR A 29 18.86 -12.77 4.80
CA THR A 29 19.12 -12.01 6.03
C THR A 29 19.46 -12.88 7.25
N ASP A 30 19.69 -14.17 7.02
CA ASP A 30 20.03 -15.16 8.06
C ASP A 30 19.02 -15.19 9.21
N GLY A 31 17.74 -15.02 8.90
CA GLY A 31 16.65 -15.03 9.87
C GLY A 31 16.34 -13.68 10.52
N ASP A 32 17.03 -12.61 10.16
CA ASP A 32 16.76 -11.27 10.68
C ASP A 32 15.44 -10.74 10.07
N MET A 33 14.42 -10.63 10.90
CA MET A 33 13.06 -10.26 10.50
C MET A 33 12.97 -8.83 9.97
N ASP A 34 13.65 -7.88 10.59
CA ASP A 34 13.56 -6.47 10.20
C ASP A 34 14.30 -6.22 8.89
N LYS A 35 15.49 -6.80 8.73
CA LYS A 35 16.20 -6.77 7.45
C LYS A 35 15.42 -7.47 6.34
N ALA A 36 14.71 -8.57 6.65
CA ALA A 36 13.88 -9.26 5.67
C ALA A 36 12.70 -8.38 5.19
N VAL A 37 12.11 -7.57 6.06
CA VAL A 37 11.11 -6.57 5.68
C VAL A 37 11.70 -5.55 4.72
N ASP A 38 12.89 -5.03 4.98
CA ASP A 38 13.56 -4.05 4.12
C ASP A 38 13.88 -4.65 2.74
N VAL A 39 14.42 -5.89 2.70
CA VAL A 39 14.66 -6.61 1.44
C VAL A 39 13.38 -6.79 0.63
N LEU A 40 12.28 -7.16 1.25
CA LEU A 40 10.99 -7.29 0.56
C LEU A 40 10.46 -5.96 0.05
N ARG A 41 10.65 -4.89 0.81
CA ARG A 41 10.27 -3.54 0.41
C ARG A 41 11.06 -3.05 -0.80
N GLU A 42 12.38 -3.23 -0.80
CA GLU A 42 13.24 -2.89 -1.94
C GLU A 42 12.88 -3.69 -3.20
N LYS A 43 12.64 -5.00 -3.07
CA LYS A 43 12.18 -5.84 -4.18
C LYS A 43 10.82 -5.38 -4.72
N GLY A 44 9.91 -4.98 -3.84
CA GLY A 44 8.62 -4.42 -4.21
C GLY A 44 8.75 -3.13 -5.01
N LEU A 45 9.59 -2.20 -4.57
CA LEU A 45 9.89 -0.95 -5.27
C LEU A 45 10.51 -1.19 -6.64
N ALA A 46 11.47 -2.11 -6.74
CA ALA A 46 12.11 -2.47 -8.01
C ALA A 46 11.10 -3.11 -8.98
N SER A 47 10.19 -3.94 -8.48
CA SER A 47 9.12 -4.54 -9.29
C SER A 47 8.12 -3.49 -9.78
N ALA A 48 7.76 -2.53 -8.93
CA ALA A 48 6.86 -1.42 -9.30
C ALA A 48 7.50 -0.54 -10.38
N ALA A 49 8.80 -0.23 -10.24
CA ALA A 49 9.54 0.56 -11.23
C ALA A 49 9.54 -0.10 -12.62
N LYS A 50 9.71 -1.43 -12.68
CA LYS A 50 9.63 -2.18 -13.95
C LYS A 50 8.26 -2.13 -14.62
N LYS A 51 7.20 -1.87 -13.85
CA LYS A 51 5.82 -1.81 -14.34
C LYS A 51 5.33 -0.39 -14.60
N ALA A 52 6.13 0.63 -14.28
CA ALA A 52 5.75 2.03 -14.36
C ALA A 52 5.31 2.48 -15.78
N GLY A 53 5.82 1.83 -16.82
CA GLY A 53 5.43 2.12 -18.22
C GLY A 53 4.17 1.39 -18.71
N ARG A 54 3.51 0.59 -17.88
CA ARG A 54 2.29 -0.12 -18.28
C ARG A 54 1.09 0.82 -18.26
N VAL A 55 0.18 0.63 -19.23
CA VAL A 55 -1.05 1.41 -19.30
C VAL A 55 -2.02 0.97 -18.20
N ALA A 56 -2.42 1.89 -17.35
CA ALA A 56 -3.43 1.69 -16.32
C ALA A 56 -4.71 2.46 -16.73
N ALA A 57 -5.48 1.87 -17.64
CA ALA A 57 -6.68 2.49 -18.23
C ALA A 57 -7.95 2.27 -17.41
N GLU A 58 -7.94 1.28 -16.53
CA GLU A 58 -9.02 1.00 -15.58
C GLU A 58 -8.76 1.68 -14.24
N GLY A 59 -9.73 1.67 -13.36
CA GLY A 59 -9.61 2.27 -12.04
C GLY A 59 -10.95 2.67 -11.46
N VAL A 60 -10.89 3.37 -10.32
CA VAL A 60 -12.08 3.88 -9.63
C VAL A 60 -11.82 5.29 -9.11
N VAL A 61 -12.82 6.13 -9.20
CA VAL A 61 -12.86 7.45 -8.55
C VAL A 61 -13.73 7.35 -7.29
N VAL A 62 -13.19 7.76 -6.16
CA VAL A 62 -13.92 7.83 -4.89
C VAL A 62 -13.93 9.27 -4.41
N ALA A 63 -15.11 9.74 -4.02
CA ALA A 63 -15.30 11.09 -3.49
C ALA A 63 -15.84 11.03 -2.07
N TYR A 64 -15.46 12.01 -1.26
CA TYR A 64 -15.95 12.19 0.09
C TYR A 64 -16.23 13.68 0.35
N TYR A 65 -17.35 13.94 1.00
CA TYR A 65 -17.71 15.27 1.45
C TYR A 65 -17.85 15.30 2.97
N ASP A 66 -17.11 16.18 3.63
CA ASP A 66 -17.22 16.45 5.07
C ASP A 66 -18.06 17.72 5.25
N GLU A 67 -19.32 17.54 5.57
CA GLU A 67 -20.27 18.64 5.73
C GLU A 67 -19.92 19.57 6.90
N ALA A 68 -19.43 19.00 8.00
CA ALA A 68 -19.08 19.76 9.20
C ALA A 68 -17.94 20.73 8.95
N ASN A 69 -16.94 20.34 8.17
CA ASN A 69 -15.77 21.18 7.85
C ASN A 69 -15.85 21.82 6.47
N LYS A 70 -16.93 21.59 5.71
CA LYS A 70 -17.09 22.07 4.33
C LYS A 70 -15.92 21.71 3.42
N VAL A 71 -15.42 20.48 3.55
CA VAL A 71 -14.31 19.94 2.78
C VAL A 71 -14.77 18.79 1.91
N ALA A 72 -14.48 18.87 0.63
CA ALA A 72 -14.63 17.75 -0.30
C ALA A 72 -13.27 17.23 -0.73
N SER A 73 -13.16 15.93 -0.91
CA SER A 73 -11.96 15.28 -1.44
C SER A 73 -12.35 14.20 -2.45
N MET A 74 -11.51 14.02 -3.45
CA MET A 74 -11.70 13.04 -4.51
C MET A 74 -10.36 12.40 -4.81
N VAL A 75 -10.36 11.08 -4.99
CA VAL A 75 -9.19 10.29 -5.35
C VAL A 75 -9.51 9.42 -6.56
N GLU A 76 -8.68 9.49 -7.57
CA GLU A 76 -8.65 8.54 -8.68
C GLU A 76 -7.43 7.65 -8.51
N VAL A 77 -7.64 6.33 -8.50
CA VAL A 77 -6.56 5.35 -8.53
C VAL A 77 -6.76 4.44 -9.72
N ASN A 78 -5.78 4.41 -10.60
CA ASN A 78 -5.82 3.63 -11.83
C ASN A 78 -5.14 2.27 -11.64
N CYS A 79 -5.59 1.29 -12.40
CA CYS A 79 -5.04 -0.06 -12.43
C CYS A 79 -5.08 -0.62 -13.87
N GLU A 80 -4.42 -1.76 -14.08
CA GLU A 80 -4.32 -2.35 -15.41
C GLU A 80 -5.60 -3.06 -15.87
N THR A 81 -6.39 -3.61 -14.95
CA THR A 81 -7.59 -4.40 -15.26
C THR A 81 -8.77 -4.06 -14.36
N ASP A 82 -9.98 -4.31 -14.85
CA ASP A 82 -11.23 -4.15 -14.10
C ASP A 82 -11.34 -5.15 -12.92
N PHE A 83 -10.70 -6.31 -13.02
CA PHE A 83 -10.62 -7.26 -11.91
C PHE A 83 -9.89 -6.66 -10.70
N VAL A 84 -8.81 -5.93 -10.93
CA VAL A 84 -8.08 -5.21 -9.87
C VAL A 84 -8.95 -4.09 -9.32
N ALA A 85 -9.63 -3.33 -10.15
CA ALA A 85 -10.53 -2.24 -9.74
C ALA A 85 -11.66 -2.71 -8.80
N LYS A 86 -12.13 -3.93 -8.96
CA LYS A 86 -13.20 -4.56 -8.16
C LYS A 86 -12.67 -5.32 -6.93
N ASN A 87 -11.35 -5.45 -6.78
CA ASN A 87 -10.74 -6.17 -5.66
C ASN A 87 -10.91 -5.39 -4.36
N GLU A 88 -11.32 -6.08 -3.28
CA GLU A 88 -11.54 -5.46 -1.97
C GLU A 88 -10.30 -4.72 -1.43
N LYS A 89 -9.12 -5.28 -1.59
CA LYS A 89 -7.87 -4.63 -1.14
C LYS A 89 -7.57 -3.34 -1.91
N PHE A 90 -7.95 -3.28 -3.19
CA PHE A 90 -7.81 -2.09 -4.00
C PHE A 90 -8.80 -0.99 -3.56
N VAL A 91 -10.03 -1.37 -3.26
CA VAL A 91 -11.05 -0.47 -2.69
C VAL A 91 -10.62 0.05 -1.31
N ASP A 92 -10.11 -0.83 -0.44
CA ASP A 92 -9.57 -0.44 0.87
C ASP A 92 -8.40 0.54 0.76
N LEU A 93 -7.51 0.34 -0.22
CA LEU A 93 -6.43 1.29 -0.50
C LEU A 93 -6.96 2.69 -0.80
N GLN A 94 -7.98 2.78 -1.64
CA GLN A 94 -8.60 4.06 -2.00
C GLN A 94 -9.24 4.75 -0.80
N ILE A 95 -9.96 4.01 0.04
CA ILE A 95 -10.58 4.52 1.26
C ILE A 95 -9.50 5.06 2.22
N ARG A 96 -8.39 4.36 2.36
CA ARG A 96 -7.25 4.81 3.16
C ARG A 96 -6.60 6.08 2.62
N LEU A 97 -6.39 6.15 1.30
CA LEU A 97 -5.85 7.35 0.65
C LEU A 97 -6.78 8.56 0.85
N LEU A 98 -8.07 8.37 0.68
CA LEU A 98 -9.08 9.40 0.90
C LEU A 98 -9.07 9.89 2.36
N SER A 99 -8.95 8.99 3.32
CA SER A 99 -8.84 9.31 4.75
C SER A 99 -7.57 10.13 5.07
N LEU A 100 -6.43 9.77 4.47
CA LEU A 100 -5.17 10.50 4.62
C LEU A 100 -5.25 11.91 4.04
N LEU A 101 -5.83 12.08 2.86
CA LEU A 101 -6.04 13.38 2.24
C LEU A 101 -6.93 14.27 3.11
N ARG A 102 -8.01 13.75 3.64
CA ARG A 102 -8.91 14.48 4.54
C ARG A 102 -8.20 14.99 5.79
N LYS A 103 -7.38 14.15 6.41
CA LYS A 103 -6.57 14.56 7.57
C LYS A 103 -5.59 15.67 7.20
N ARG A 104 -4.93 15.55 6.06
CA ARG A 104 -3.96 16.55 5.59
C ARG A 104 -4.61 17.90 5.31
N ILE A 105 -5.76 17.91 4.65
CA ILE A 105 -6.51 19.14 4.36
C ILE A 105 -6.94 19.82 5.67
N ARG A 106 -7.44 19.07 6.66
CA ARG A 106 -7.78 19.63 7.99
C ARG A 106 -6.59 20.29 8.66
N GLN A 107 -5.41 19.65 8.64
CA GLN A 107 -4.19 20.22 9.21
C GLN A 107 -3.80 21.53 8.52
N MET A 108 -3.87 21.58 7.19
CA MET A 108 -3.58 22.80 6.41
C MET A 108 -4.55 23.92 6.73
N LEU A 109 -5.86 23.66 6.83
CA LEU A 109 -6.88 24.64 7.19
C LEU A 109 -6.66 25.17 8.60
N THR A 110 -6.34 24.30 9.56
CA THR A 110 -6.03 24.70 10.94
C THR A 110 -4.81 25.61 11.00
N LEU A 111 -3.75 25.31 10.26
CA LEU A 111 -2.55 26.15 10.18
C LEU A 111 -2.80 27.50 9.52
N SER A 112 -3.68 27.57 8.52
CA SER A 112 -4.02 28.82 7.82
C SER A 112 -4.89 29.77 8.66
N LEU A 113 -5.58 29.26 9.68
CA LEU A 113 -6.40 30.04 10.62
C LEU A 113 -5.63 30.56 11.83
N LEU A 114 -4.42 30.07 12.04
CA LEU A 114 -3.50 30.53 13.08
C LEU A 114 -2.68 31.71 12.60
#